data_61eb49ff7e084766329d9ff182760660
#
_entry.id   61eb49ff7e084766329d9ff182760660
#
_cell.length_a   1.000
_cell.length_b   1.000
_cell.length_c   1.000
_cell.angle_alpha   90.00
_cell.angle_beta   90.00
_cell.angle_gamma   90.00
#
_symmetry.space_group_name_H-M   'P 1'
#
loop_
_entity.id
_entity.type
_entity.pdbx_description
1 polymer ?
#
loop_
_entity_poly.entity_id
_entity_poly.type
_entity_poly.pdbx_seq_one_letter_code
_entity_poly.pdbx_strand_id
1 'polypeptide(L)'
;MGNLMNEKTYILLFILFISCIDVAFVQAQTKHVTIQGTILEEDTQLPIGQATIQLLSLPDSNYVKGVSSLEQGNFTLTAPPGHFLIKLSFIGFTTEFKTLQINNTTKPIIQLGKIELKPDAILLKETVIVAQAPPVVVAGDTTAYNASAYRVNEGAALEELVKKLPGAEINEDGKLTINGEEIKKIVMDGEEFFLNDPNAVLKDLPADMIDQLKTYKKKSDMARVTGIDDGKEEMVLDLRVKPSMKKGWNGNFEAGYGNGDRYRAKGMANRFKDKMNLSINGTANDNGINSNQRIGVNYSQNTQKLKYGGSIEIRENQRDSWSKRHTESFLSDNTSQFSQQNNQSNGKTDAISGNFRFEWKIDSLTTIMYRPSVNFSKGNSNSGSFSETLNNELIPINQKEATNRQTNDRFSTNGSLQFNRKLNSKGRNIALRLYYNLDNGNSDRYSLANTYYLKYGDSIKVQNQWIDNLNRNHEYRVQLTYMEPVFTNHFIEINYSYQHRSSLSEKYAYDWNDLEDSYSQYP
;
A
#
# COMPACT_ATOMS: atom_id res chain seq x y z
N MET A 1 -6.07 13.82 -33.02
CA MET A 1 -6.56 15.09 -32.44
C MET A 1 -6.91 14.84 -30.98
N GLY A 2 -6.04 15.15 -30.08
CA GLY A 2 -6.24 15.03 -28.64
C GLY A 2 -5.36 16.07 -27.98
N ASN A 3 -5.95 17.23 -27.63
CA ASN A 3 -5.28 18.25 -26.85
C ASN A 3 -4.95 17.66 -25.48
N LEU A 4 -3.69 17.34 -25.26
CA LEU A 4 -3.11 17.13 -23.95
C LEU A 4 -3.22 18.47 -23.19
N MET A 5 -3.96 18.47 -22.11
CA MET A 5 -4.03 19.62 -21.21
C MET A 5 -2.61 20.03 -20.82
N ASN A 6 -2.33 21.31 -20.95
CA ASN A 6 -1.03 21.92 -20.73
C ASN A 6 -0.62 21.73 -19.25
N GLU A 7 0.66 21.51 -18.95
CA GLU A 7 1.23 21.36 -17.58
C GLU A 7 0.72 22.43 -16.60
N LYS A 8 0.51 23.66 -17.12
CA LYS A 8 -0.06 24.76 -16.34
C LYS A 8 -1.50 24.49 -15.84
N THR A 9 -2.26 23.63 -16.52
CA THR A 9 -3.64 23.30 -16.14
C THR A 9 -3.67 22.31 -14.97
N TYR A 10 -2.70 21.40 -14.89
CA TYR A 10 -2.56 20.50 -13.74
C TYR A 10 -2.07 21.24 -12.49
N ILE A 11 -1.14 22.18 -12.67
CA ILE A 11 -0.69 23.05 -11.58
C ILE A 11 -1.83 23.93 -11.08
N LEU A 12 -2.67 24.45 -11.97
CA LEU A 12 -3.83 25.27 -11.58
C LEU A 12 -4.92 24.45 -10.85
N LEU A 13 -5.19 23.22 -11.31
CA LEU A 13 -6.10 22.29 -10.64
C LEU A 13 -5.54 21.82 -9.30
N PHE A 14 -4.24 21.61 -9.20
CA PHE A 14 -3.57 21.24 -7.96
C PHE A 14 -3.56 22.41 -6.95
N ILE A 15 -3.31 23.64 -7.43
CA ILE A 15 -3.40 24.85 -6.61
C ILE A 15 -4.85 25.11 -6.17
N LEU A 16 -5.83 24.89 -7.06
CA LEU A 16 -7.27 25.02 -6.72
C LEU A 16 -7.70 23.96 -5.70
N PHE A 17 -7.17 22.75 -5.79
CA PHE A 17 -7.43 21.68 -4.83
C PHE A 17 -6.80 21.97 -3.46
N ILE A 18 -5.58 22.52 -3.45
CA ILE A 18 -4.90 22.97 -2.22
C ILE A 18 -5.64 24.17 -1.61
N SER A 19 -6.09 25.13 -2.41
CA SER A 19 -6.83 26.30 -1.90
C SER A 19 -8.20 25.94 -1.31
N CYS A 20 -8.82 24.83 -1.74
CA CYS A 20 -10.04 24.31 -1.12
C CYS A 20 -9.77 23.59 0.22
N ILE A 21 -8.53 23.14 0.45
CA ILE A 21 -8.13 22.50 1.72
C ILE A 21 -7.82 23.56 2.79
N ASP A 22 -7.27 24.72 2.39
CA ASP A 22 -6.92 25.79 3.34
C ASP A 22 -8.14 26.46 4.03
N VAL A 23 -9.33 26.36 3.45
CA VAL A 23 -10.57 26.93 4.05
C VAL A 23 -11.11 26.08 5.21
N ALA A 24 -10.64 24.84 5.39
CA ALA A 24 -11.13 23.94 6.43
C ALA A 24 -10.31 23.96 7.75
N PHE A 25 -9.17 24.64 7.79
CA PHE A 25 -8.35 24.75 9.00
C PHE A 25 -8.34 26.17 9.60
N VAL A 26 -9.50 26.72 9.89
CA VAL A 26 -9.60 27.69 10.97
C VAL A 26 -9.49 26.88 12.26
N GLN A 27 -8.27 26.62 12.69
CA GLN A 27 -8.01 26.20 14.07
C GLN A 27 -8.42 27.37 14.97
N ALA A 28 -9.61 27.27 15.52
CA ALA A 28 -9.89 28.00 16.76
C ALA A 28 -8.81 27.55 17.75
N GLN A 29 -7.86 28.42 18.11
CA GLN A 29 -6.93 28.16 19.19
C GLN A 29 -7.77 27.93 20.46
N THR A 30 -8.11 26.68 20.75
CA THR A 30 -8.76 26.30 22.00
C THR A 30 -7.74 26.53 23.10
N LYS A 31 -8.03 27.50 23.95
CA LYS A 31 -7.20 27.81 25.08
C LYS A 31 -7.17 26.59 26.01
N HIS A 32 -6.06 25.87 26.00
CA HIS A 32 -5.89 24.72 26.88
C HIS A 32 -5.59 25.20 28.30
N VAL A 33 -6.21 24.55 29.27
CA VAL A 33 -5.99 24.75 30.68
C VAL A 33 -5.16 23.60 31.22
N THR A 34 -4.16 23.90 32.05
CA THR A 34 -3.31 22.92 32.72
C THR A 34 -3.92 22.53 34.05
N ILE A 35 -4.13 21.26 34.28
CA ILE A 35 -4.65 20.66 35.52
C ILE A 35 -3.48 20.00 36.22
N GLN A 36 -3.29 20.33 37.49
CA GLN A 36 -2.21 19.79 38.31
C GLN A 36 -2.75 19.28 39.64
N GLY A 37 -2.12 18.24 40.18
CA GLY A 37 -2.46 17.69 41.48
C GLY A 37 -1.40 16.72 41.96
N THR A 38 -1.55 16.23 43.18
CA THR A 38 -0.67 15.25 43.81
C THR A 38 -1.52 14.13 44.37
N ILE A 39 -1.19 12.88 44.03
CA ILE A 39 -1.88 11.70 44.52
C ILE A 39 -1.14 11.12 45.71
N LEU A 40 -1.85 10.92 46.79
CA LEU A 40 -1.34 10.35 48.03
C LEU A 40 -2.18 9.14 48.46
N GLU A 41 -1.61 8.25 49.21
CA GLU A 41 -2.34 7.22 49.93
C GLU A 41 -3.03 7.85 51.17
N GLU A 42 -4.31 7.53 51.41
CA GLU A 42 -5.08 8.15 52.50
C GLU A 42 -4.49 7.84 53.87
N ASP A 43 -4.11 6.59 54.13
CA ASP A 43 -3.65 6.14 55.44
C ASP A 43 -2.23 6.58 55.78
N THR A 44 -1.31 6.56 54.85
CA THR A 44 0.10 6.79 55.07
C THR A 44 0.56 8.18 54.66
N GLN A 45 -0.26 8.90 53.86
CA GLN A 45 0.08 10.19 53.24
C GLN A 45 1.33 10.13 52.35
N LEU A 46 1.73 8.92 51.95
CA LEU A 46 2.84 8.73 51.01
C LEU A 46 2.40 8.99 49.57
N PRO A 47 3.29 9.55 48.73
CA PRO A 47 2.97 9.81 47.34
C PRO A 47 2.83 8.49 46.53
N ILE A 48 1.80 8.42 45.68
CA ILE A 48 1.56 7.30 44.78
C ILE A 48 2.10 7.66 43.40
N GLY A 49 3.23 7.06 43.03
CA GLY A 49 3.79 7.16 41.68
C GLY A 49 3.12 6.20 40.71
N GLN A 50 3.11 6.54 39.42
CA GLN A 50 2.53 5.73 38.31
C GLN A 50 1.02 5.46 38.44
N ALA A 51 0.29 6.22 39.26
CA ALA A 51 -1.16 6.19 39.24
C ALA A 51 -1.70 6.71 37.91
N THR A 52 -2.74 6.11 37.40
CA THR A 52 -3.35 6.46 36.11
C THR A 52 -4.40 7.56 36.32
N ILE A 53 -4.24 8.67 35.62
CA ILE A 53 -5.17 9.80 35.60
C ILE A 53 -5.78 9.87 34.19
N GLN A 54 -7.09 9.70 34.09
CA GLN A 54 -7.83 9.77 32.82
C GLN A 54 -8.82 10.93 32.85
N LEU A 55 -8.83 11.72 31.80
CA LEU A 55 -9.81 12.76 31.53
C LEU A 55 -10.88 12.20 30.61
N LEU A 56 -12.12 12.21 31.06
CA LEU A 56 -13.29 11.71 30.31
C LEU A 56 -14.23 12.88 30.04
N SER A 57 -14.81 12.99 28.87
CA SER A 57 -15.81 14.02 28.54
C SER A 57 -17.18 13.66 29.07
N LEU A 58 -17.90 14.60 29.62
CA LEU A 58 -19.29 14.41 30.04
C LEU A 58 -20.26 14.90 28.94
N PRO A 59 -21.47 14.28 28.76
CA PRO A 59 -22.07 13.24 29.61
C PRO A 59 -21.65 11.80 29.32
N ASP A 60 -21.04 11.51 28.14
CA ASP A 60 -20.87 10.15 27.62
C ASP A 60 -19.62 9.42 28.17
N SER A 61 -18.86 10.04 29.05
CA SER A 61 -17.61 9.51 29.64
C SER A 61 -16.59 9.01 28.59
N ASN A 62 -16.55 9.65 27.42
CA ASN A 62 -15.58 9.31 26.38
C ASN A 62 -14.17 9.74 26.82
N TYR A 63 -13.21 8.85 26.56
CA TYR A 63 -11.80 9.13 26.85
C TYR A 63 -11.27 10.30 26.02
N VAL A 64 -10.67 11.28 26.68
CA VAL A 64 -10.06 12.47 26.05
C VAL A 64 -8.54 12.39 26.10
N LYS A 65 -7.98 12.17 27.29
CA LYS A 65 -6.53 12.14 27.53
C LYS A 65 -6.21 11.44 28.85
N GLY A 66 -4.99 10.91 28.99
CA GLY A 66 -4.51 10.34 30.23
C GLY A 66 -3.03 10.62 30.45
N VAL A 67 -2.62 10.61 31.70
CA VAL A 67 -1.23 10.71 32.15
C VAL A 67 -1.03 9.78 33.34
N SER A 68 0.22 9.53 33.71
CA SER A 68 0.59 8.87 34.97
C SER A 68 1.22 9.86 35.92
N SER A 69 1.02 9.66 37.23
CA SER A 69 1.72 10.44 38.25
C SER A 69 3.22 10.10 38.24
N LEU A 70 4.03 11.10 38.57
CA LEU A 70 5.47 10.95 38.78
C LEU A 70 5.74 10.24 40.13
N GLU A 71 6.99 9.86 40.40
CA GLU A 71 7.37 9.17 41.64
C GLU A 71 6.93 9.90 42.93
N GLN A 72 6.86 11.23 42.89
CA GLN A 72 6.40 12.06 44.01
C GLN A 72 4.87 12.27 44.02
N GLY A 73 4.12 11.47 43.23
CA GLY A 73 2.66 11.55 43.15
C GLY A 73 2.12 12.70 42.31
N ASN A 74 2.96 13.61 41.82
CA ASN A 74 2.52 14.78 41.06
C ASN A 74 2.11 14.40 39.64
N PHE A 75 1.07 15.03 39.12
CA PHE A 75 0.68 14.91 37.73
C PHE A 75 0.32 16.27 37.11
N THR A 76 0.46 16.33 35.78
CA THR A 76 0.09 17.49 34.99
C THR A 76 -0.63 17.03 33.73
N LEU A 77 -1.82 17.55 33.49
CA LEU A 77 -2.69 17.20 32.37
C LEU A 77 -3.23 18.48 31.72
N THR A 78 -3.35 18.53 30.42
CA THR A 78 -3.93 19.66 29.68
C THR A 78 -5.29 19.30 29.09
N ALA A 79 -6.26 20.20 29.22
CA ALA A 79 -7.61 20.02 28.71
C ALA A 79 -8.12 21.26 27.97
N PRO A 80 -8.94 21.10 26.91
CA PRO A 80 -9.69 22.21 26.29
C PRO A 80 -10.85 22.65 27.21
N PRO A 81 -11.55 23.73 26.89
CA PRO A 81 -12.83 24.06 27.54
C PRO A 81 -13.86 22.94 27.36
N GLY A 82 -14.63 22.64 28.39
CA GLY A 82 -15.61 21.56 28.39
C GLY A 82 -15.98 21.07 29.80
N HIS A 83 -16.85 20.07 29.87
CA HIS A 83 -17.23 19.37 31.08
C HIS A 83 -16.55 17.99 31.09
N PHE A 84 -15.81 17.73 32.19
CA PHE A 84 -14.98 16.53 32.29
C PHE A 84 -15.18 15.81 33.59
N LEU A 85 -14.93 14.51 33.57
CA LEU A 85 -14.75 13.62 34.69
C LEU A 85 -13.29 13.20 34.74
N ILE A 86 -12.58 13.50 35.81
CA ILE A 86 -11.23 12.99 36.05
C ILE A 86 -11.36 11.69 36.83
N LYS A 87 -10.85 10.61 36.25
CA LYS A 87 -10.77 9.30 36.89
C LYS A 87 -9.32 9.07 37.30
N LEU A 88 -9.12 8.81 38.58
CA LEU A 88 -7.81 8.51 39.18
C LEU A 88 -7.84 7.08 39.70
N SER A 89 -6.91 6.27 39.27
CA SER A 89 -6.86 4.87 39.64
C SER A 89 -5.43 4.34 39.79
N PHE A 90 -5.25 3.46 40.77
CA PHE A 90 -4.00 2.75 40.98
C PHE A 90 -4.31 1.32 41.46
N ILE A 91 -3.46 0.36 41.12
CA ILE A 91 -3.66 -1.04 41.51
C ILE A 91 -3.63 -1.17 43.03
N GLY A 92 -4.67 -1.78 43.60
CA GLY A 92 -4.81 -1.94 45.05
C GLY A 92 -5.49 -0.76 45.76
N PHE A 93 -6.01 0.21 45.00
CA PHE A 93 -6.72 1.38 45.56
C PHE A 93 -8.09 1.57 44.93
N THR A 94 -9.02 2.12 45.68
CA THR A 94 -10.34 2.50 45.18
C THR A 94 -10.21 3.64 44.17
N THR A 95 -10.89 3.51 43.04
CA THR A 95 -10.88 4.53 41.98
C THR A 95 -11.60 5.79 42.44
N GLU A 96 -10.95 6.97 42.37
CA GLU A 96 -11.51 8.25 42.71
C GLU A 96 -11.97 9.01 41.46
N PHE A 97 -13.08 9.74 41.57
CA PHE A 97 -13.65 10.51 40.46
C PHE A 97 -13.85 11.98 40.89
N LYS A 98 -13.42 12.92 40.02
CA LYS A 98 -13.64 14.36 40.20
C LYS A 98 -14.23 14.99 38.97
N THR A 99 -15.33 15.71 39.12
CA THR A 99 -15.90 16.48 38.01
C THR A 99 -15.20 17.81 37.87
N LEU A 100 -14.99 18.24 36.64
CA LEU A 100 -14.32 19.50 36.32
C LEU A 100 -15.04 20.21 35.17
N GLN A 101 -15.32 21.52 35.37
CA GLN A 101 -15.87 22.38 34.34
C GLN A 101 -14.82 23.43 33.95
N ILE A 102 -14.44 23.46 32.70
CA ILE A 102 -13.46 24.38 32.13
C ILE A 102 -14.19 25.31 31.17
N ASN A 103 -14.24 26.59 31.46
CA ASN A 103 -14.82 27.63 30.63
C ASN A 103 -13.72 28.50 30.02
N ASN A 104 -14.02 29.30 29.02
CA ASN A 104 -13.07 30.21 28.37
C ASN A 104 -12.46 31.25 29.34
N THR A 105 -13.10 31.51 30.47
CA THR A 105 -12.65 32.42 31.56
C THR A 105 -11.86 31.70 32.64
N THR A 106 -11.72 30.37 32.57
CA THR A 106 -10.97 29.60 33.57
C THR A 106 -9.50 29.99 33.59
N LYS A 107 -8.91 30.08 34.78
CA LYS A 107 -7.47 30.35 34.94
C LYS A 107 -6.64 29.32 34.15
N PRO A 108 -5.48 29.71 33.63
CA PRO A 108 -4.65 28.81 32.80
C PRO A 108 -4.15 27.56 33.55
N ILE A 109 -4.15 27.60 34.89
CA ILE A 109 -3.76 26.47 35.74
C ILE A 109 -4.87 26.22 36.77
N ILE A 110 -5.34 24.96 36.83
CA ILE A 110 -6.25 24.45 37.85
C ILE A 110 -5.46 23.55 38.80
N GLN A 111 -5.39 23.91 40.05
CA GLN A 111 -4.78 23.09 41.09
C GLN A 111 -5.86 22.24 41.75
N LEU A 112 -5.79 20.92 41.60
CA LEU A 112 -6.68 19.96 42.26
C LEU A 112 -6.25 19.66 43.70
N GLY A 113 -5.04 20.13 44.06
CA GLY A 113 -4.47 19.89 45.38
C GLY A 113 -4.05 18.43 45.60
N LYS A 114 -4.10 18.02 46.85
CA LYS A 114 -3.84 16.64 47.26
C LYS A 114 -5.09 15.79 47.03
N ILE A 115 -4.93 14.66 46.42
CA ILE A 115 -5.99 13.69 46.17
C ILE A 115 -5.59 12.38 46.83
N GLU A 116 -6.39 11.95 47.77
CA GLU A 116 -6.11 10.76 48.57
C GLU A 116 -6.85 9.57 47.99
N LEU A 117 -6.12 8.49 47.71
CA LEU A 117 -6.70 7.21 47.28
C LEU A 117 -6.75 6.25 48.47
N LYS A 118 -7.91 5.61 48.67
CA LYS A 118 -8.11 4.61 49.70
C LYS A 118 -7.59 3.27 49.28
N PRO A 119 -6.82 2.55 50.11
CA PRO A 119 -6.48 1.17 49.86
C PRO A 119 -7.76 0.32 49.71
N ASP A 120 -7.82 -0.51 48.63
CA ASP A 120 -8.92 -1.42 48.41
C ASP A 120 -8.50 -2.84 48.82
N ALA A 121 -8.78 -3.21 50.06
CA ALA A 121 -8.44 -4.52 50.62
C ALA A 121 -9.20 -5.68 49.95
N ILE A 122 -10.24 -5.40 49.16
CA ILE A 122 -11.06 -6.42 48.47
C ILE A 122 -10.40 -6.85 47.14
N LEU A 123 -9.70 -5.92 46.49
CA LEU A 123 -9.00 -6.22 45.23
C LEU A 123 -7.82 -7.21 45.36
N LEU A 124 -7.27 -7.37 46.56
CA LEU A 124 -6.19 -8.33 46.85
C LEU A 124 -6.67 -9.78 46.97
N LYS A 125 -7.99 -10.04 46.99
CA LYS A 125 -8.56 -11.42 47.10
C LYS A 125 -9.06 -12.02 45.78
N GLU A 126 -9.28 -11.24 44.76
CA GLU A 126 -9.60 -11.76 43.43
C GLU A 126 -8.33 -11.74 42.55
N THR A 127 -7.73 -12.92 42.43
CA THR A 127 -6.88 -13.18 41.26
C THR A 127 -7.81 -13.19 40.06
N VAL A 128 -8.07 -12.06 39.45
CA VAL A 128 -8.68 -11.99 38.12
C VAL A 128 -7.65 -12.61 37.20
N ILE A 129 -7.80 -13.91 36.94
CA ILE A 129 -7.17 -14.55 35.80
C ILE A 129 -7.85 -13.92 34.60
N VAL A 130 -7.32 -12.80 34.12
CA VAL A 130 -7.61 -12.34 32.76
C VAL A 130 -7.06 -13.44 31.88
N ALA A 131 -7.93 -14.32 31.41
CA ALA A 131 -7.58 -15.29 30.42
C ALA A 131 -7.09 -14.47 29.20
N GLN A 132 -5.77 -14.34 29.06
CA GLN A 132 -5.22 -13.80 27.84
C GLN A 132 -5.67 -14.75 26.74
N ALA A 133 -6.40 -14.21 25.77
CA ALA A 133 -6.75 -14.99 24.60
C ALA A 133 -5.44 -15.58 24.03
N PRO A 134 -5.42 -16.87 23.67
CA PRO A 134 -4.21 -17.49 23.19
C PRO A 134 -3.64 -16.71 22.01
N PRO A 135 -2.31 -16.58 21.92
CA PRO A 135 -1.67 -15.84 20.82
C PRO A 135 -2.07 -16.36 19.44
N VAL A 136 -2.27 -17.67 19.33
CA VAL A 136 -2.66 -18.35 18.08
C VAL A 136 -3.77 -19.35 18.37
N VAL A 137 -4.80 -19.35 17.52
CA VAL A 137 -5.89 -20.32 17.53
C VAL A 137 -6.00 -20.92 16.14
N VAL A 138 -5.95 -22.26 16.06
CA VAL A 138 -6.17 -23.00 14.82
C VAL A 138 -7.54 -23.66 14.87
N ALA A 139 -8.38 -23.35 13.89
CA ALA A 139 -9.73 -23.89 13.77
C ALA A 139 -9.97 -24.36 12.32
N GLY A 140 -9.87 -25.65 12.08
CA GLY A 140 -9.92 -26.22 10.73
C GLY A 140 -8.78 -25.70 9.85
N ASP A 141 -9.11 -25.08 8.74
CA ASP A 141 -8.17 -24.47 7.77
C ASP A 141 -7.83 -23.01 8.09
N THR A 142 -8.38 -22.46 9.17
CA THR A 142 -8.18 -21.07 9.59
C THR A 142 -7.22 -20.99 10.77
N THR A 143 -6.16 -20.20 10.63
CA THR A 143 -5.27 -19.81 11.73
C THR A 143 -5.55 -18.36 12.10
N ALA A 144 -5.87 -18.11 13.36
CA ALA A 144 -6.14 -16.79 13.89
C ALA A 144 -5.05 -16.37 14.88
N TYR A 145 -4.49 -15.19 14.68
CA TYR A 145 -3.46 -14.57 15.53
C TYR A 145 -4.08 -13.40 16.28
N ASN A 146 -3.96 -13.38 17.59
CA ASN A 146 -4.40 -12.26 18.41
C ASN A 146 -3.35 -11.14 18.36
N ALA A 147 -3.69 -10.00 17.76
CA ALA A 147 -2.74 -8.90 17.58
C ALA A 147 -2.16 -8.36 18.91
N SER A 148 -2.97 -8.35 19.98
CA SER A 148 -2.54 -7.87 21.29
C SER A 148 -1.45 -8.72 21.97
N ALA A 149 -1.27 -9.97 21.51
CA ALA A 149 -0.21 -10.86 22.01
C ALA A 149 1.18 -10.51 21.47
N TYR A 150 1.26 -9.70 20.39
CA TYR A 150 2.50 -9.34 19.72
C TYR A 150 2.77 -7.86 19.89
N ARG A 151 3.72 -7.51 20.75
CA ARG A 151 4.03 -6.11 21.05
C ARG A 151 4.77 -5.46 19.88
N VAL A 152 4.23 -4.37 19.39
CA VAL A 152 4.85 -3.44 18.43
C VAL A 152 4.89 -2.04 19.02
N ASN A 153 5.72 -1.18 18.48
CA ASN A 153 5.78 0.22 18.90
C ASN A 153 4.46 0.92 18.54
N GLU A 154 4.11 1.95 19.29
CA GLU A 154 2.96 2.80 18.97
C GLU A 154 3.17 3.45 17.58
N GLY A 155 2.14 3.39 16.74
CA GLY A 155 2.22 3.89 15.36
C GLY A 155 3.00 2.99 14.39
N ALA A 156 3.44 1.80 14.81
CA ALA A 156 4.10 0.85 13.93
C ALA A 156 3.22 0.44 12.75
N ALA A 157 3.83 0.20 11.60
CA ALA A 157 3.14 -0.34 10.43
C ALA A 157 2.71 -1.81 10.70
N LEU A 158 1.67 -2.24 9.99
CA LEU A 158 1.18 -3.63 10.06
C LEU A 158 2.29 -4.65 9.74
N GLU A 159 3.23 -4.29 8.89
CA GLU A 159 4.40 -5.12 8.55
C GLU A 159 5.19 -5.56 9.80
N GLU A 160 5.39 -4.66 10.77
CA GLU A 160 6.10 -4.98 12.00
C GLU A 160 5.34 -5.98 12.89
N LEU A 161 4.01 -5.89 12.89
CA LEU A 161 3.16 -6.85 13.58
C LEU A 161 3.22 -8.22 12.88
N VAL A 162 3.10 -8.24 11.55
CA VAL A 162 3.10 -9.47 10.75
C VAL A 162 4.44 -10.19 10.86
N LYS A 163 5.58 -9.49 10.87
CA LYS A 163 6.91 -10.07 11.08
C LYS A 163 7.08 -10.79 12.43
N LYS A 164 6.23 -10.49 13.40
CA LYS A 164 6.24 -11.15 14.73
C LYS A 164 5.33 -12.37 14.81
N LEU A 165 4.51 -12.61 13.80
CA LEU A 165 3.63 -13.79 13.77
C LEU A 165 4.44 -15.07 13.54
N PRO A 166 4.15 -16.14 14.27
CA PRO A 166 4.78 -17.43 14.02
C PRO A 166 4.56 -17.89 12.58
N GLY A 167 5.64 -18.28 11.90
CA GLY A 167 5.61 -18.78 10.53
C GLY A 167 5.43 -17.72 9.45
N ALA A 168 5.42 -16.42 9.80
CA ALA A 168 5.35 -15.34 8.82
C ALA A 168 6.75 -14.90 8.38
N GLU A 169 6.94 -14.77 7.09
CA GLU A 169 8.17 -14.31 6.45
C GLU A 169 7.83 -13.29 5.36
N ILE A 170 8.58 -12.19 5.31
CA ILE A 170 8.49 -11.19 4.25
C ILE A 170 9.85 -11.17 3.56
N ASN A 171 9.88 -11.55 2.29
CA ASN A 171 11.13 -11.57 1.51
C ASN A 171 11.56 -10.15 1.09
N GLU A 172 12.73 -10.04 0.42
CA GLU A 172 13.28 -8.77 -0.06
C GLU A 172 12.37 -8.06 -1.08
N ASP A 173 11.62 -8.82 -1.86
CA ASP A 173 10.62 -8.29 -2.80
C ASP A 173 9.32 -7.84 -2.12
N GLY A 174 9.21 -8.02 -0.80
CA GLY A 174 8.05 -7.67 0.01
C GLY A 174 6.92 -8.70 -0.04
N LYS A 175 7.11 -9.88 -0.61
CA LYS A 175 6.10 -10.94 -0.62
C LYS A 175 5.99 -11.56 0.77
N LEU A 176 4.77 -11.63 1.26
CA LEU A 176 4.43 -12.26 2.53
C LEU A 176 4.11 -13.74 2.32
N THR A 177 4.77 -14.61 3.08
CA THR A 177 4.40 -16.01 3.25
C THR A 177 4.05 -16.27 4.72
N ILE A 178 3.09 -17.13 4.97
CA ILE A 178 2.73 -17.58 6.31
C ILE A 178 2.61 -19.11 6.28
N ASN A 179 3.37 -19.78 7.15
CA ASN A 179 3.49 -21.24 7.17
C ASN A 179 3.90 -21.84 5.80
N GLY A 180 4.75 -21.14 5.05
CA GLY A 180 5.24 -21.56 3.74
C GLY A 180 4.27 -21.32 2.57
N GLU A 181 3.05 -20.80 2.82
CA GLU A 181 2.09 -20.44 1.78
C GLU A 181 2.10 -18.93 1.49
N GLU A 182 2.20 -18.53 0.23
CA GLU A 182 2.21 -17.13 -0.18
C GLU A 182 0.83 -16.50 -0.02
N ILE A 183 0.77 -15.37 0.69
CA ILE A 183 -0.45 -14.57 0.83
C ILE A 183 -0.72 -13.81 -0.47
N LYS A 184 -1.73 -14.24 -1.20
CA LYS A 184 -2.12 -13.64 -2.48
C LYS A 184 -2.92 -12.35 -2.34
N LYS A 185 -3.69 -12.23 -1.24
CA LYS A 185 -4.57 -11.09 -0.99
C LYS A 185 -4.63 -10.77 0.49
N ILE A 186 -4.76 -9.49 0.81
CA ILE A 186 -5.13 -9.01 2.13
C ILE A 186 -6.58 -8.52 2.06
N VAL A 187 -7.39 -8.96 2.99
CA VAL A 187 -8.79 -8.56 3.14
C VAL A 187 -9.00 -7.92 4.51
N MET A 188 -10.02 -7.10 4.66
CA MET A 188 -10.36 -6.45 5.93
C MET A 188 -11.79 -6.80 6.33
N ASP A 189 -11.96 -7.39 7.51
CA ASP A 189 -13.24 -7.91 8.00
C ASP A 189 -13.95 -8.85 6.99
N GLY A 190 -13.16 -9.67 6.26
CA GLY A 190 -13.63 -10.61 5.24
C GLY A 190 -13.89 -10.02 3.86
N GLU A 191 -13.81 -8.70 3.70
CA GLU A 191 -14.04 -8.00 2.44
C GLU A 191 -12.72 -7.54 1.81
N GLU A 192 -12.66 -7.50 0.47
CA GLU A 192 -11.47 -7.03 -0.24
C GLU A 192 -11.24 -5.54 0.04
N PHE A 193 -10.06 -5.23 0.58
CA PHE A 193 -9.58 -3.88 0.76
C PHE A 193 -8.78 -3.47 -0.47
N PHE A 194 -9.07 -2.30 -1.03
CA PHE A 194 -8.71 -1.94 -2.41
C PHE A 194 -7.26 -1.54 -2.68
N LEU A 195 -6.37 -1.73 -1.75
CA LEU A 195 -4.96 -1.75 -2.11
C LEU A 195 -4.68 -3.12 -2.74
N ASN A 196 -4.63 -3.20 -4.07
CA ASN A 196 -4.31 -4.43 -4.79
C ASN A 196 -2.85 -4.88 -4.59
N ASP A 197 -2.10 -4.12 -3.82
CA ASP A 197 -0.74 -4.41 -3.44
C ASP A 197 -0.69 -4.79 -1.95
N PRO A 198 -0.52 -6.09 -1.61
CA PRO A 198 -0.33 -6.53 -0.23
C PRO A 198 0.79 -5.79 0.48
N ASN A 199 1.86 -5.41 -0.24
CA ASN A 199 3.00 -4.69 0.33
C ASN A 199 2.62 -3.28 0.76
N ALA A 200 1.78 -2.59 -0.02
CA ALA A 200 1.28 -1.28 0.35
C ALA A 200 0.40 -1.37 1.62
N VAL A 201 -0.47 -2.38 1.72
CA VAL A 201 -1.28 -2.62 2.92
C VAL A 201 -0.40 -2.85 4.15
N LEU A 202 0.62 -3.70 4.03
CA LEU A 202 1.54 -4.00 5.13
C LEU A 202 2.31 -2.77 5.61
N LYS A 203 2.76 -1.93 4.70
CA LYS A 203 3.55 -0.74 5.00
C LYS A 203 2.72 0.46 5.44
N ASP A 204 1.47 0.54 4.98
CA ASP A 204 0.65 1.74 5.15
C ASP A 204 -0.35 1.63 6.29
N LEU A 205 -0.88 0.44 6.62
CA LEU A 205 -1.83 0.30 7.72
C LEU A 205 -1.14 0.32 9.07
N PRO A 206 -1.66 1.08 10.06
CA PRO A 206 -1.18 1.02 11.43
C PRO A 206 -1.53 -0.33 12.09
N ALA A 207 -0.56 -0.92 12.78
CA ALA A 207 -0.73 -2.18 13.49
C ALA A 207 -1.75 -2.09 14.63
N ASP A 208 -1.85 -0.92 15.28
CA ASP A 208 -2.73 -0.66 16.41
C ASP A 208 -4.22 -0.70 16.07
N MET A 209 -4.58 -0.60 14.78
CA MET A 209 -5.96 -0.78 14.30
C MET A 209 -6.43 -2.21 14.37
N ILE A 210 -5.52 -3.18 14.39
CA ILE A 210 -5.83 -4.59 14.20
C ILE A 210 -6.10 -5.25 15.55
N ASP A 211 -7.22 -5.96 15.63
CA ASP A 211 -7.62 -6.80 16.75
C ASP A 211 -7.10 -8.22 16.58
N GLN A 212 -7.29 -8.77 15.37
CA GLN A 212 -6.93 -10.14 15.03
C GLN A 212 -6.54 -10.26 13.56
N LEU A 213 -5.57 -11.12 13.28
CA LEU A 213 -5.21 -11.50 11.92
C LEU A 213 -5.64 -12.96 11.70
N LYS A 214 -6.25 -13.25 10.56
CA LYS A 214 -6.67 -14.61 10.20
C LYS A 214 -6.09 -15.00 8.86
N THR A 215 -5.55 -16.21 8.78
CA THR A 215 -5.15 -16.80 7.51
C THR A 215 -6.05 -17.99 7.19
N TYR A 216 -6.53 -18.04 5.97
CA TYR A 216 -7.36 -19.15 5.48
C TYR A 216 -7.35 -19.19 3.95
N LYS A 217 -7.72 -20.35 3.40
CA LYS A 217 -7.91 -20.52 1.96
C LYS A 217 -9.28 -19.99 1.54
N LYS A 218 -9.25 -18.90 0.77
CA LYS A 218 -10.47 -18.30 0.21
C LYS A 218 -10.80 -18.97 -1.10
N LYS A 219 -12.01 -19.48 -1.19
CA LYS A 219 -12.54 -20.06 -2.43
C LYS A 219 -12.63 -19.02 -3.54
N SER A 220 -12.52 -19.49 -4.77
CA SER A 220 -12.68 -18.64 -5.95
C SER A 220 -14.03 -17.89 -5.94
N ASP A 221 -14.12 -16.80 -6.67
CA ASP A 221 -15.40 -16.08 -6.83
C ASP A 221 -16.48 -16.98 -7.47
N MET A 222 -16.07 -17.90 -8.35
CA MET A 222 -16.96 -18.88 -8.93
C MET A 222 -17.53 -19.82 -7.87
N ALA A 223 -16.68 -20.46 -7.07
CA ALA A 223 -17.09 -21.36 -6.01
C ALA A 223 -17.96 -20.61 -4.97
N ARG A 224 -17.62 -19.36 -4.64
CA ARG A 224 -18.39 -18.54 -3.71
C ARG A 224 -19.82 -18.23 -4.21
N VAL A 225 -19.97 -17.95 -5.49
CA VAL A 225 -21.28 -17.58 -6.07
C VAL A 225 -22.12 -18.81 -6.40
N THR A 226 -21.50 -19.84 -6.94
CA THR A 226 -22.19 -21.09 -7.30
C THR A 226 -22.52 -21.94 -6.06
N GLY A 227 -21.67 -21.85 -5.01
CA GLY A 227 -21.70 -22.72 -3.83
C GLY A 227 -21.03 -24.07 -4.07
N ILE A 228 -20.42 -24.28 -5.23
CA ILE A 228 -19.73 -25.51 -5.63
C ILE A 228 -18.22 -25.23 -5.66
N ASP A 229 -17.45 -26.12 -5.05
CA ASP A 229 -15.99 -26.01 -5.01
C ASP A 229 -15.40 -26.33 -6.38
N ASP A 230 -14.64 -25.39 -6.95
CA ASP A 230 -13.94 -25.56 -8.22
C ASP A 230 -12.45 -25.93 -8.04
N GLY A 231 -12.05 -26.26 -6.80
CA GLY A 231 -10.68 -26.60 -6.45
C GLY A 231 -9.69 -25.43 -6.53
N LYS A 232 -10.17 -24.20 -6.75
CA LYS A 232 -9.34 -23.00 -6.81
C LYS A 232 -9.45 -22.20 -5.54
N GLU A 233 -8.39 -22.20 -4.79
CA GLU A 233 -8.28 -21.49 -3.52
C GLU A 233 -7.08 -20.54 -3.53
N GLU A 234 -7.21 -19.43 -2.83
CA GLU A 234 -6.13 -18.48 -2.63
C GLU A 234 -5.92 -18.26 -1.14
N MET A 235 -4.66 -18.33 -0.67
CA MET A 235 -4.33 -17.99 0.70
C MET A 235 -4.52 -16.48 0.91
N VAL A 236 -5.31 -16.12 1.91
CA VAL A 236 -5.59 -14.72 2.25
C VAL A 236 -5.24 -14.43 3.70
N LEU A 237 -4.83 -13.18 3.96
CA LEU A 237 -4.70 -12.60 5.28
C LEU A 237 -5.90 -11.67 5.52
N ASP A 238 -6.77 -12.05 6.47
CA ASP A 238 -7.93 -11.24 6.87
C ASP A 238 -7.61 -10.45 8.14
N LEU A 239 -7.64 -9.15 8.01
CA LEU A 239 -7.38 -8.18 9.07
C LEU A 239 -8.70 -7.82 9.76
N ARG A 240 -8.85 -8.20 11.03
CA ARG A 240 -9.98 -7.80 11.85
C ARG A 240 -9.67 -6.48 12.54
N VAL A 241 -10.44 -5.45 12.21
CA VAL A 241 -10.29 -4.11 12.81
C VAL A 241 -10.95 -4.07 14.19
N LYS A 242 -10.29 -3.42 15.15
CA LYS A 242 -10.84 -3.20 16.49
C LYS A 242 -12.21 -2.53 16.41
N PRO A 243 -13.21 -2.98 17.19
CA PRO A 243 -14.56 -2.40 17.16
C PRO A 243 -14.59 -0.87 17.38
N SER A 244 -13.71 -0.36 18.24
CA SER A 244 -13.57 1.07 18.50
C SER A 244 -13.10 1.89 17.31
N MET A 245 -12.44 1.26 16.33
CA MET A 245 -11.90 1.91 15.14
C MET A 245 -12.76 1.70 13.88
N LYS A 246 -13.87 0.98 13.98
CA LYS A 246 -14.79 0.74 12.85
C LYS A 246 -15.67 1.94 12.49
N LYS A 247 -15.65 3.00 13.28
CA LYS A 247 -16.39 4.25 13.04
C LYS A 247 -15.48 5.44 13.34
N GLY A 248 -15.36 6.36 12.39
CA GLY A 248 -14.56 7.57 12.58
C GLY A 248 -13.43 7.72 11.57
N TRP A 249 -12.53 8.64 11.89
CA TRP A 249 -11.30 8.88 11.16
C TRP A 249 -10.11 8.33 11.96
N ASN A 250 -9.18 7.73 11.26
CA ASN A 250 -7.87 7.40 11.77
C ASN A 250 -6.82 7.64 10.70
N GLY A 251 -5.59 7.87 11.11
CA GLY A 251 -4.51 8.10 10.18
C GLY A 251 -3.18 8.30 10.90
N ASN A 252 -2.12 8.28 10.12
CA ASN A 252 -0.77 8.57 10.57
C ASN A 252 -0.09 9.49 9.56
N PHE A 253 0.87 10.24 10.04
CA PHE A 253 1.75 11.06 9.23
C PHE A 253 3.18 10.94 9.77
N GLU A 254 4.12 10.71 8.87
CA GLU A 254 5.54 10.60 9.15
C GLU A 254 6.28 11.54 8.20
N ALA A 255 7.22 12.32 8.69
CA ALA A 255 8.10 13.14 7.89
C ALA A 255 9.53 13.08 8.44
N GLY A 256 10.50 13.04 7.56
CA GLY A 256 11.92 13.05 7.87
C GLY A 256 12.72 13.79 6.81
N TYR A 257 13.76 14.48 7.24
CA TYR A 257 14.71 15.15 6.36
C TYR A 257 16.14 14.73 6.74
N GLY A 258 16.97 14.52 5.73
CA GLY A 258 18.34 14.07 5.89
C GLY A 258 19.33 14.93 5.14
N ASN A 259 20.61 14.65 5.29
CA ASN A 259 21.68 15.36 4.58
C ASN A 259 21.61 15.10 3.05
N GLY A 260 21.98 16.10 2.23
CA GLY A 260 22.01 15.99 0.77
C GLY A 260 20.62 15.97 0.15
N ASP A 261 19.73 16.82 0.66
CA ASP A 261 18.35 17.05 0.19
C ASP A 261 17.46 15.80 0.19
N ARG A 262 17.83 14.78 1.01
CA ARG A 262 17.05 13.57 1.17
C ARG A 262 15.87 13.84 2.08
N TYR A 263 14.71 13.38 1.65
CA TYR A 263 13.49 13.53 2.45
C TYR A 263 12.60 12.29 2.36
N ARG A 264 11.76 12.15 3.37
CA ARG A 264 10.68 11.17 3.37
C ARG A 264 9.46 11.79 4.02
N ALA A 265 8.35 11.72 3.33
CA ALA A 265 7.05 12.05 3.89
C ALA A 265 6.08 10.93 3.53
N LYS A 266 5.30 10.48 4.51
CA LYS A 266 4.29 9.45 4.34
C LYS A 266 3.08 9.84 5.16
N GLY A 267 1.90 9.72 4.57
CA GLY A 267 0.66 10.01 5.26
C GLY A 267 -0.46 9.09 4.81
N MET A 268 -1.32 8.73 5.74
CA MET A 268 -2.54 8.00 5.46
C MET A 268 -3.66 8.52 6.34
N ALA A 269 -4.85 8.66 5.76
CA ALA A 269 -6.10 8.94 6.46
C ALA A 269 -7.16 7.94 6.00
N ASN A 270 -7.81 7.29 6.96
CA ASN A 270 -8.89 6.35 6.72
C ASN A 270 -10.17 6.85 7.39
N ARG A 271 -11.28 6.73 6.70
CA ARG A 271 -12.62 6.93 7.26
C ARG A 271 -13.41 5.64 7.15
N PHE A 272 -13.80 5.12 8.31
CA PHE A 272 -14.71 3.98 8.40
C PHE A 272 -16.10 4.47 8.83
N LYS A 273 -17.13 4.01 8.13
CA LYS A 273 -18.52 4.25 8.50
C LYS A 273 -19.35 3.05 8.10
N ASP A 274 -19.69 2.20 9.05
CA ASP A 274 -20.45 0.96 8.86
C ASP A 274 -19.83 0.05 7.78
N LYS A 275 -20.40 0.05 6.58
CA LYS A 275 -19.96 -0.76 5.42
C LYS A 275 -19.20 0.07 4.37
N MET A 276 -18.95 1.33 4.65
CA MET A 276 -18.17 2.24 3.83
C MET A 276 -16.76 2.38 4.36
N ASN A 277 -15.80 2.36 3.46
CA ASN A 277 -14.40 2.59 3.74
C ASN A 277 -13.83 3.56 2.70
N LEU A 278 -13.23 4.65 3.15
CA LEU A 278 -12.49 5.60 2.34
C LEU A 278 -11.06 5.69 2.91
N SER A 279 -10.06 5.50 2.07
CA SER A 279 -8.65 5.64 2.43
C SER A 279 -7.96 6.58 1.46
N ILE A 280 -7.19 7.51 1.98
CA ILE A 280 -6.31 8.39 1.22
C ILE A 280 -4.91 8.15 1.75
N ASN A 281 -3.97 7.84 0.87
CA ASN A 281 -2.58 7.63 1.23
C ASN A 281 -1.65 8.39 0.30
N GLY A 282 -0.55 8.84 0.83
CA GLY A 282 0.49 9.54 0.08
C GLY A 282 1.88 9.19 0.60
N THR A 283 2.82 9.13 -0.32
CA THR A 283 4.24 8.95 -0.02
C THR A 283 5.04 9.84 -0.95
N ALA A 284 6.00 10.55 -0.39
CA ALA A 284 7.00 11.28 -1.15
C ALA A 284 8.36 11.02 -0.48
N ASN A 285 9.30 10.48 -1.22
CA ASN A 285 10.64 10.23 -0.71
C ASN A 285 11.69 10.46 -1.80
N ASP A 286 12.82 10.97 -1.38
CA ASP A 286 14.03 11.09 -2.17
C ASP A 286 15.22 10.62 -1.32
N ASN A 287 15.99 9.68 -1.84
CA ASN A 287 17.19 9.16 -1.17
C ASN A 287 18.50 9.60 -1.89
N GLY A 288 18.40 10.56 -2.83
CA GLY A 288 19.52 11.06 -3.63
C GLY A 288 19.84 10.21 -4.87
N ILE A 289 19.17 9.06 -5.05
CA ILE A 289 19.29 8.17 -6.21
C ILE A 289 17.92 7.89 -6.80
N ASN A 290 16.94 7.67 -5.93
CA ASN A 290 15.56 7.40 -6.30
C ASN A 290 14.65 8.42 -5.64
N SER A 291 13.80 9.05 -6.43
CA SER A 291 12.68 9.83 -5.96
C SER A 291 11.38 9.13 -6.32
N ASN A 292 10.51 8.98 -5.35
CA ASN A 292 9.21 8.35 -5.52
C ASN A 292 8.15 9.22 -4.88
N GLN A 293 7.13 9.58 -5.64
CA GLN A 293 5.96 10.29 -5.17
C GLN A 293 4.71 9.52 -5.57
N ARG A 294 3.81 9.30 -4.63
CA ARG A 294 2.59 8.53 -4.83
C ARG A 294 1.45 9.13 -4.03
N ILE A 295 0.30 9.25 -4.65
CA ILE A 295 -0.97 9.56 -4.00
C ILE A 295 -1.99 8.54 -4.46
N GLY A 296 -2.69 7.92 -3.50
CA GLY A 296 -3.72 6.94 -3.74
C GLY A 296 -5.00 7.28 -2.99
N VAL A 297 -6.13 7.02 -3.63
CA VAL A 297 -7.46 7.10 -3.02
C VAL A 297 -8.16 5.77 -3.23
N ASN A 298 -8.67 5.20 -2.15
CA ASN A 298 -9.42 3.95 -2.16
C ASN A 298 -10.80 4.20 -1.55
N TYR A 299 -11.82 3.68 -2.20
CA TYR A 299 -13.19 3.74 -1.71
C TYR A 299 -13.86 2.38 -1.84
N SER A 300 -14.60 1.96 -0.83
CA SER A 300 -15.44 0.77 -0.91
C SER A 300 -16.73 0.92 -0.14
N GLN A 301 -17.80 0.35 -0.71
CA GLN A 301 -19.10 0.23 -0.11
C GLN A 301 -19.61 -1.20 -0.26
N ASN A 302 -19.85 -1.88 0.86
CA ASN A 302 -20.22 -3.28 0.89
C ASN A 302 -21.59 -3.48 1.54
N THR A 303 -22.65 -3.52 0.71
CA THR A 303 -24.00 -3.88 1.18
C THR A 303 -24.31 -5.35 0.87
N GLN A 304 -25.41 -5.88 1.38
CA GLN A 304 -25.79 -7.27 1.10
C GLN A 304 -26.08 -7.54 -0.38
N LYS A 305 -26.69 -6.57 -1.08
CA LYS A 305 -27.07 -6.68 -2.49
C LYS A 305 -26.05 -6.09 -3.44
N LEU A 306 -25.35 -5.05 -3.02
CA LEU A 306 -24.45 -4.29 -3.87
C LEU A 306 -23.12 -4.04 -3.16
N LYS A 307 -22.03 -4.49 -3.78
CA LYS A 307 -20.67 -4.18 -3.35
C LYS A 307 -19.96 -3.47 -4.49
N TYR A 308 -19.43 -2.31 -4.22
CA TYR A 308 -18.67 -1.56 -5.22
C TYR A 308 -17.55 -0.76 -4.56
N GLY A 309 -16.55 -0.49 -5.33
CA GLY A 309 -15.43 0.31 -4.89
C GLY A 309 -14.32 0.32 -5.91
N GLY A 310 -13.23 0.99 -5.57
CA GLY A 310 -12.08 1.07 -6.41
C GLY A 310 -10.96 1.87 -5.78
N SER A 311 -9.84 1.87 -6.50
CA SER A 311 -8.68 2.68 -6.18
C SER A 311 -8.24 3.48 -7.40
N ILE A 312 -7.74 4.68 -7.15
CA ILE A 312 -7.02 5.49 -8.14
C ILE A 312 -5.69 5.85 -7.50
N GLU A 313 -4.61 5.64 -8.23
CA GLU A 313 -3.26 5.98 -7.81
C GLU A 313 -2.56 6.79 -8.88
N ILE A 314 -1.93 7.87 -8.47
CA ILE A 314 -1.03 8.68 -9.28
C ILE A 314 0.37 8.48 -8.70
N ARG A 315 1.34 8.21 -9.57
CA ARG A 315 2.71 7.91 -9.18
C ARG A 315 3.70 8.57 -10.11
N GLU A 316 4.73 9.16 -9.52
CA GLU A 316 5.94 9.63 -10.19
C GLU A 316 7.13 8.88 -9.59
N ASN A 317 7.95 8.28 -10.46
CA ASN A 317 9.20 7.65 -10.08
C ASN A 317 10.34 8.27 -10.88
N GLN A 318 11.37 8.71 -10.20
CA GLN A 318 12.63 9.09 -10.80
C GLN A 318 13.74 8.21 -10.25
N ARG A 319 14.63 7.78 -11.13
CA ARG A 319 15.76 6.93 -10.76
C ARG A 319 17.00 7.36 -11.49
N ASP A 320 18.04 7.62 -10.72
CA ASP A 320 19.42 7.77 -11.20
C ASP A 320 20.17 6.49 -10.92
N SER A 321 20.90 5.99 -11.88
CA SER A 321 21.71 4.80 -11.71
C SER A 321 23.07 4.99 -12.32
N TRP A 322 24.06 4.45 -11.65
CA TRP A 322 25.42 4.40 -12.11
C TRP A 322 25.97 2.99 -11.86
N SER A 323 26.66 2.44 -12.85
CA SER A 323 27.31 1.14 -12.72
C SER A 323 28.67 1.14 -13.39
N LYS A 324 29.60 0.46 -12.76
CA LYS A 324 30.92 0.16 -13.31
C LYS A 324 31.12 -1.34 -13.29
N ARG A 325 31.48 -1.92 -14.43
CA ARG A 325 31.72 -3.35 -14.59
C ARG A 325 33.11 -3.57 -15.17
N HIS A 326 33.83 -4.51 -14.57
CA HIS A 326 35.05 -5.07 -15.12
C HIS A 326 34.80 -6.55 -15.40
N THR A 327 35.21 -7.01 -16.57
CA THR A 327 35.07 -8.41 -16.98
C THR A 327 36.39 -8.86 -17.55
N GLU A 328 36.89 -10.00 -17.09
CA GLU A 328 37.97 -10.73 -17.70
C GLU A 328 37.41 -11.95 -18.40
N SER A 329 37.76 -12.12 -19.66
CA SER A 329 37.36 -13.24 -20.49
C SER A 329 38.62 -14.04 -20.84
N PHE A 330 38.66 -15.30 -20.43
CA PHE A 330 39.73 -16.22 -20.76
C PHE A 330 39.51 -16.80 -22.14
N LEU A 331 40.49 -16.61 -23.03
CA LEU A 331 40.42 -17.09 -24.40
C LEU A 331 41.09 -18.47 -24.52
N SER A 332 40.81 -19.18 -25.63
CA SER A 332 41.28 -20.54 -25.84
C SER A 332 42.80 -20.68 -26.06
N ASP A 333 43.49 -19.57 -26.28
CA ASP A 333 44.93 -19.47 -26.49
C ASP A 333 45.71 -19.12 -25.23
N ASN A 334 45.12 -19.30 -24.03
CA ASN A 334 45.66 -18.88 -22.74
C ASN A 334 45.91 -17.37 -22.61
N THR A 335 45.25 -16.55 -23.40
CA THR A 335 45.28 -15.11 -23.24
C THR A 335 43.99 -14.63 -22.57
N SER A 336 44.04 -13.43 -21.97
CA SER A 336 42.83 -12.78 -21.42
C SER A 336 42.47 -11.54 -22.22
N GLN A 337 41.19 -11.28 -22.26
CA GLN A 337 40.63 -10.03 -22.77
C GLN A 337 39.90 -9.34 -21.61
N PHE A 338 40.17 -8.06 -21.41
CA PHE A 338 39.55 -7.27 -20.34
C PHE A 338 38.54 -6.32 -20.95
N SER A 339 37.36 -6.21 -20.34
CA SER A 339 36.35 -5.23 -20.70
C SER A 339 36.01 -4.37 -19.48
N GLN A 340 36.04 -3.07 -19.66
CA GLN A 340 35.57 -2.09 -18.66
C GLN A 340 34.36 -1.40 -19.25
N GLN A 341 33.30 -1.29 -18.43
CA GLN A 341 32.08 -0.63 -18.83
C GLN A 341 31.59 0.28 -17.70
N ASN A 342 31.36 1.56 -18.04
CA ASN A 342 30.72 2.53 -17.17
C ASN A 342 29.38 2.90 -17.78
N ASN A 343 28.30 2.81 -16.99
CA ASN A 343 26.97 3.21 -17.44
C ASN A 343 26.41 4.22 -16.44
N GLN A 344 25.76 5.24 -16.97
CA GLN A 344 24.97 6.19 -16.21
C GLN A 344 23.60 6.30 -16.86
N SER A 345 22.55 6.30 -16.07
CA SER A 345 21.20 6.48 -16.59
C SER A 345 20.35 7.26 -15.61
N ASN A 346 19.53 8.14 -16.16
CA ASN A 346 18.50 8.90 -15.46
C ASN A 346 17.17 8.60 -16.13
N GLY A 347 16.16 8.23 -15.34
CA GLY A 347 14.84 7.91 -15.85
C GLY A 347 13.74 8.48 -14.96
N LYS A 348 12.68 8.96 -15.59
CA LYS A 348 11.45 9.42 -14.93
C LYS A 348 10.26 8.69 -15.54
N THR A 349 9.34 8.23 -14.68
CA THR A 349 8.09 7.61 -15.09
C THR A 349 6.94 8.19 -14.29
N ASP A 350 5.96 8.73 -14.99
CA ASP A 350 4.68 9.17 -14.47
C ASP A 350 3.62 8.12 -14.80
N ALA A 351 2.76 7.76 -13.85
CA ALA A 351 1.71 6.77 -14.07
C ALA A 351 0.43 7.11 -13.32
N ILE A 352 -0.69 6.77 -13.94
CA ILE A 352 -2.02 6.80 -13.33
C ILE A 352 -2.60 5.40 -13.48
N SER A 353 -3.02 4.81 -12.37
CA SER A 353 -3.67 3.52 -12.36
C SER A 353 -5.01 3.58 -11.64
N GLY A 354 -5.97 2.80 -12.11
CA GLY A 354 -7.28 2.68 -11.52
C GLY A 354 -7.76 1.24 -11.52
N ASN A 355 -8.31 0.78 -10.40
CA ASN A 355 -8.91 -0.53 -10.26
C ASN A 355 -10.30 -0.36 -9.69
N PHE A 356 -11.28 -1.06 -10.26
CA PHE A 356 -12.66 -1.00 -9.80
C PHE A 356 -13.21 -2.39 -9.58
N ARG A 357 -14.18 -2.48 -8.68
CA ARG A 357 -14.95 -3.68 -8.44
C ARG A 357 -16.42 -3.30 -8.31
N PHE A 358 -17.23 -4.09 -8.97
CA PHE A 358 -18.67 -4.01 -8.88
C PHE A 358 -19.21 -5.43 -8.75
N GLU A 359 -20.00 -5.70 -7.71
CA GLU A 359 -20.70 -6.96 -7.50
C GLU A 359 -22.14 -6.65 -7.14
N TRP A 360 -23.05 -7.09 -7.95
CA TRP A 360 -24.47 -6.88 -7.78
C TRP A 360 -25.23 -8.20 -7.74
N LYS A 361 -25.84 -8.47 -6.61
CA LYS A 361 -26.82 -9.55 -6.42
C LYS A 361 -28.18 -9.00 -6.79
N ILE A 362 -28.61 -9.22 -8.04
CA ILE A 362 -29.90 -8.78 -8.57
C ILE A 362 -31.02 -9.40 -7.73
N ASP A 363 -30.90 -10.70 -7.53
CA ASP A 363 -31.75 -11.52 -6.67
C ASP A 363 -30.91 -12.60 -5.95
N SER A 364 -31.57 -13.53 -5.25
CA SER A 364 -30.90 -14.63 -4.54
C SER A 364 -30.22 -15.64 -5.48
N LEU A 365 -30.55 -15.63 -6.76
CA LEU A 365 -30.09 -16.58 -7.77
C LEU A 365 -29.11 -15.97 -8.77
N THR A 366 -29.13 -14.64 -8.94
CA THR A 366 -28.40 -13.95 -10.02
C THR A 366 -27.38 -12.97 -9.44
N THR A 367 -26.13 -13.12 -9.87
CA THR A 367 -25.03 -12.23 -9.47
C THR A 367 -24.26 -11.77 -10.71
N ILE A 368 -23.98 -10.48 -10.78
CA ILE A 368 -23.09 -9.86 -11.77
C ILE A 368 -21.85 -9.35 -11.04
N MET A 369 -20.68 -9.62 -11.56
CA MET A 369 -19.41 -9.08 -11.09
C MET A 369 -18.65 -8.45 -12.24
N TYR A 370 -18.11 -7.25 -12.04
CA TYR A 370 -17.26 -6.56 -12.98
C TYR A 370 -16.05 -5.99 -12.29
N ARG A 371 -14.86 -6.29 -12.83
CA ARG A 371 -13.57 -5.89 -12.25
C ARG A 371 -12.64 -5.36 -13.34
N PRO A 372 -12.76 -4.08 -13.71
CA PRO A 372 -11.83 -3.45 -14.63
C PRO A 372 -10.59 -2.90 -13.91
N SER A 373 -9.48 -2.88 -14.63
CA SER A 373 -8.25 -2.20 -14.29
C SER A 373 -7.77 -1.37 -15.46
N VAL A 374 -7.30 -0.16 -15.21
CA VAL A 374 -6.75 0.75 -16.22
C VAL A 374 -5.42 1.28 -15.71
N ASN A 375 -4.42 1.31 -16.57
CA ASN A 375 -3.14 1.91 -16.29
C ASN A 375 -2.66 2.72 -17.49
N PHE A 376 -2.25 3.93 -17.23
CA PHE A 376 -1.58 4.81 -18.18
C PHE A 376 -0.23 5.21 -17.60
N SER A 377 0.83 5.10 -18.38
CA SER A 377 2.16 5.53 -17.95
C SER A 377 2.93 6.20 -19.09
N LYS A 378 3.72 7.20 -18.71
CA LYS A 378 4.65 7.91 -19.57
C LYS A 378 6.00 7.91 -18.91
N GLY A 379 7.03 7.46 -19.66
CA GLY A 379 8.39 7.41 -19.20
C GLY A 379 9.33 8.15 -20.14
N ASN A 380 10.36 8.74 -19.59
CA ASN A 380 11.52 9.20 -20.34
C ASN A 380 12.79 8.75 -19.61
N SER A 381 13.81 8.43 -20.38
CA SER A 381 15.11 8.06 -19.85
C SER A 381 16.23 8.53 -20.76
N ASN A 382 17.31 8.95 -20.12
CA ASN A 382 18.57 9.26 -20.79
C ASN A 382 19.64 8.33 -20.22
N SER A 383 20.46 7.74 -21.07
CA SER A 383 21.57 6.92 -20.62
C SER A 383 22.82 7.21 -21.43
N GLY A 384 23.94 7.21 -20.74
CA GLY A 384 25.28 7.27 -21.31
C GLY A 384 26.06 6.02 -20.93
N SER A 385 26.81 5.47 -21.85
CA SER A 385 27.73 4.38 -21.57
C SER A 385 29.07 4.61 -22.25
N PHE A 386 30.12 4.26 -21.52
CA PHE A 386 31.47 4.13 -22.06
C PHE A 386 31.93 2.69 -21.84
N SER A 387 32.41 2.03 -22.87
CA SER A 387 33.00 0.72 -22.76
C SER A 387 34.33 0.67 -23.50
N GLU A 388 35.30 -0.01 -22.91
CA GLU A 388 36.62 -0.21 -23.44
C GLU A 388 36.98 -1.69 -23.35
N THR A 389 37.56 -2.21 -24.41
CA THR A 389 38.09 -3.57 -24.47
C THR A 389 39.60 -3.52 -24.63
N LEU A 390 40.30 -4.22 -23.76
CA LEU A 390 41.75 -4.28 -23.68
C LEU A 390 42.21 -5.70 -24.04
N ASN A 391 43.37 -5.80 -24.66
CA ASN A 391 44.05 -7.09 -24.88
C ASN A 391 44.74 -7.60 -23.59
N ASN A 392 45.48 -8.71 -23.68
CA ASN A 392 46.22 -9.30 -22.58
C ASN A 392 47.29 -8.38 -22.01
N GLU A 393 47.80 -7.43 -22.79
CA GLU A 393 48.80 -6.43 -22.39
C GLU A 393 48.18 -5.14 -21.85
N LEU A 394 46.85 -5.15 -21.64
CA LEU A 394 46.07 -3.99 -21.23
C LEU A 394 46.08 -2.84 -22.22
N ILE A 395 46.33 -3.12 -23.51
CA ILE A 395 46.29 -2.13 -24.60
C ILE A 395 44.86 -2.07 -25.15
N PRO A 396 44.25 -0.90 -25.33
CA PRO A 396 42.89 -0.79 -25.88
C PRO A 396 42.80 -1.36 -27.31
N ILE A 397 41.82 -2.24 -27.52
CA ILE A 397 41.48 -2.79 -28.84
C ILE A 397 40.35 -1.97 -29.46
N ASN A 398 39.35 -1.65 -28.68
CA ASN A 398 38.24 -0.81 -29.07
C ASN A 398 37.69 -0.01 -27.90
N GLN A 399 37.08 1.11 -28.19
CA GLN A 399 36.33 1.93 -27.26
C GLN A 399 34.96 2.23 -27.88
N LYS A 400 33.93 2.26 -27.06
CA LYS A 400 32.59 2.64 -27.47
C LYS A 400 31.98 3.63 -26.51
N GLU A 401 31.53 4.75 -27.02
CA GLU A 401 30.69 5.71 -26.34
C GLU A 401 29.28 5.63 -26.90
N ALA A 402 28.29 5.58 -26.06
CA ALA A 402 26.91 5.60 -26.51
C ALA A 402 26.03 6.45 -25.61
N THR A 403 25.15 7.21 -26.22
CA THR A 403 24.09 7.95 -25.56
C THR A 403 22.75 7.53 -26.12
N ASN A 404 21.78 7.32 -25.22
CA ASN A 404 20.42 6.99 -25.60
C ASN A 404 19.45 7.94 -24.89
N ARG A 405 18.47 8.40 -25.62
CA ARG A 405 17.31 9.11 -25.10
C ARG A 405 16.07 8.34 -25.54
N GLN A 406 15.24 7.95 -24.57
CA GLN A 406 14.06 7.16 -24.85
C GLN A 406 12.83 7.79 -24.19
N THR A 407 11.73 7.80 -24.90
CA THR A 407 10.38 8.09 -24.39
C THR A 407 9.50 6.87 -24.57
N ASN A 408 8.66 6.58 -23.58
CA ASN A 408 7.74 5.46 -23.60
C ASN A 408 6.36 5.95 -23.16
N ASP A 409 5.34 5.64 -23.94
CA ASP A 409 3.95 5.84 -23.59
C ASP A 409 3.26 4.48 -23.59
N ARG A 410 2.54 4.15 -22.51
CA ARG A 410 1.84 2.87 -22.41
C ARG A 410 0.44 3.06 -21.84
N PHE A 411 -0.53 2.48 -22.52
CA PHE A 411 -1.88 2.34 -22.04
C PHE A 411 -2.22 0.86 -21.93
N SER A 412 -2.64 0.43 -20.75
CA SER A 412 -3.12 -0.93 -20.56
C SER A 412 -4.44 -0.95 -19.80
N THR A 413 -5.33 -1.81 -20.23
CA THR A 413 -6.59 -2.06 -19.52
C THR A 413 -6.92 -3.54 -19.60
N ASN A 414 -7.35 -4.08 -18.48
CA ASN A 414 -7.84 -5.43 -18.40
C ASN A 414 -9.08 -5.50 -17.52
N GLY A 415 -9.85 -6.55 -17.67
CA GLY A 415 -11.00 -6.72 -16.82
C GLY A 415 -11.75 -8.00 -17.09
N SER A 416 -12.64 -8.33 -16.15
CA SER A 416 -13.55 -9.45 -16.28
C SER A 416 -14.96 -9.04 -15.91
N LEU A 417 -15.91 -9.40 -16.75
CA LEU A 417 -17.34 -9.35 -16.46
C LEU A 417 -17.84 -10.78 -16.30
N GLN A 418 -18.44 -11.07 -15.17
CA GLN A 418 -18.98 -12.38 -14.85
C GLN A 418 -20.48 -12.27 -14.51
N PHE A 419 -21.28 -13.05 -15.18
CA PHE A 419 -22.69 -13.27 -14.91
C PHE A 419 -22.88 -14.70 -14.41
N ASN A 420 -23.55 -14.86 -13.26
CA ASN A 420 -23.87 -16.16 -12.68
C ASN A 420 -25.37 -16.24 -12.41
N ARG A 421 -25.98 -17.38 -12.76
CA ARG A 421 -27.38 -17.66 -12.42
C ARG A 421 -27.54 -19.08 -11.92
N LYS A 422 -28.04 -19.21 -10.70
CA LYS A 422 -28.49 -20.48 -10.14
C LYS A 422 -29.84 -20.81 -10.78
N LEU A 423 -29.94 -21.99 -11.38
CA LEU A 423 -31.16 -22.44 -12.06
C LEU A 423 -32.08 -23.23 -11.14
N ASN A 424 -31.54 -23.80 -10.06
CA ASN A 424 -32.32 -24.48 -9.01
C ASN A 424 -31.59 -24.44 -7.65
N SER A 425 -32.23 -24.93 -6.62
CA SER A 425 -31.68 -25.03 -5.25
C SER A 425 -30.70 -26.20 -5.05
N LYS A 426 -30.61 -27.13 -6.03
CA LYS A 426 -29.76 -28.33 -5.95
C LYS A 426 -28.36 -28.11 -6.48
N GLY A 427 -28.04 -26.90 -6.97
CA GLY A 427 -26.70 -26.55 -7.46
C GLY A 427 -26.56 -26.43 -8.99
N ARG A 428 -27.67 -26.65 -9.78
CA ARG A 428 -27.63 -26.36 -11.21
C ARG A 428 -27.35 -24.88 -11.42
N ASN A 429 -26.34 -24.57 -12.23
CA ASN A 429 -25.85 -23.21 -12.40
C ASN A 429 -25.33 -22.99 -13.82
N ILE A 430 -25.45 -21.76 -14.30
CA ILE A 430 -24.83 -21.27 -15.52
C ILE A 430 -24.03 -20.02 -15.22
N ALA A 431 -22.79 -19.96 -15.71
CA ALA A 431 -21.93 -18.79 -15.59
C ALA A 431 -21.34 -18.40 -16.95
N LEU A 432 -21.40 -17.11 -17.27
CA LEU A 432 -20.73 -16.51 -18.41
C LEU A 432 -19.66 -15.58 -17.87
N ARG A 433 -18.41 -15.75 -18.32
CA ARG A 433 -17.29 -14.85 -18.02
C ARG A 433 -16.72 -14.29 -19.32
N LEU A 434 -16.67 -12.97 -19.39
CA LEU A 434 -15.98 -12.22 -20.43
C LEU A 434 -14.71 -11.64 -19.80
N TYR A 435 -13.59 -11.87 -20.43
CA TYR A 435 -12.31 -11.31 -20.06
C TYR A 435 -11.73 -10.54 -21.22
N TYR A 436 -11.13 -9.39 -20.96
CA TYR A 436 -10.36 -8.63 -21.91
C TYR A 436 -9.04 -8.15 -21.32
N ASN A 437 -8.03 -8.06 -22.15
CA ASN A 437 -6.74 -7.46 -21.86
C ASN A 437 -6.25 -6.72 -23.10
N LEU A 438 -6.05 -5.42 -22.97
CA LEU A 438 -5.55 -4.54 -24.01
C LEU A 438 -4.29 -3.87 -23.46
N ASP A 439 -3.20 -3.95 -24.20
CA ASP A 439 -1.92 -3.36 -23.82
C ASP A 439 -1.27 -2.76 -25.07
N ASN A 440 -1.22 -1.42 -25.09
CA ASN A 440 -0.66 -0.63 -26.18
C ASN A 440 0.51 0.18 -25.63
N GLY A 441 1.67 0.05 -26.25
CA GLY A 441 2.87 0.79 -25.89
C GLY A 441 3.58 1.33 -27.14
N ASN A 442 3.97 2.59 -27.07
CA ASN A 442 4.82 3.23 -28.06
C ASN A 442 6.13 3.63 -27.37
N SER A 443 7.24 3.53 -28.08
CA SER A 443 8.54 3.93 -27.56
C SER A 443 9.41 4.47 -28.68
N ASP A 444 9.84 5.72 -28.51
CA ASP A 444 10.82 6.39 -29.36
C ASP A 444 12.17 6.38 -28.66
N ARG A 445 13.20 5.94 -29.36
CA ARG A 445 14.57 5.96 -28.87
C ARG A 445 15.51 6.59 -29.88
N TYR A 446 16.22 7.62 -29.47
CA TYR A 446 17.36 8.20 -30.18
C TYR A 446 18.64 7.61 -29.58
N SER A 447 19.49 7.03 -30.42
CA SER A 447 20.71 6.33 -30.03
C SER A 447 21.88 6.83 -30.86
N LEU A 448 22.87 7.45 -30.22
CA LEU A 448 24.14 7.81 -30.84
C LEU A 448 25.24 6.96 -30.22
N ALA A 449 25.96 6.22 -31.05
CA ALA A 449 27.08 5.40 -30.61
C ALA A 449 28.29 5.59 -31.52
N ASN A 450 29.43 5.91 -30.92
CA ASN A 450 30.73 6.02 -31.55
C ASN A 450 31.58 4.83 -31.12
N THR A 451 32.02 4.02 -32.09
CA THR A 451 32.92 2.90 -31.83
C THR A 451 34.26 3.16 -32.51
N TYR A 452 35.30 3.25 -31.70
CA TYR A 452 36.68 3.48 -32.10
C TYR A 452 37.39 2.13 -32.16
N TYR A 453 37.92 1.74 -33.33
CA TYR A 453 38.68 0.52 -33.53
C TYR A 453 40.17 0.87 -33.53
N LEU A 454 40.84 0.64 -32.43
CA LEU A 454 42.24 1.07 -32.18
C LEU A 454 43.25 0.04 -32.66
N LYS A 455 42.84 -1.24 -32.84
CA LYS A 455 43.73 -2.32 -33.25
C LYS A 455 44.04 -2.34 -34.76
N TYR A 456 43.16 -1.84 -35.61
CA TYR A 456 43.20 -2.01 -37.05
C TYR A 456 43.23 -0.69 -37.85
N GLY A 457 43.91 0.34 -37.32
CA GLY A 457 44.17 1.60 -38.07
C GLY A 457 43.18 2.73 -37.76
N ASP A 458 42.85 2.92 -36.49
CA ASP A 458 42.12 4.07 -35.94
C ASP A 458 40.87 4.47 -36.74
N SER A 459 40.00 3.53 -37.00
CA SER A 459 38.73 3.76 -37.68
C SER A 459 37.59 4.02 -36.65
N ILE A 460 36.69 4.94 -37.05
CA ILE A 460 35.52 5.28 -36.23
C ILE A 460 34.28 4.82 -36.96
N LYS A 461 33.42 4.07 -36.25
CA LYS A 461 32.07 3.77 -36.71
C LYS A 461 31.08 4.62 -35.90
N VAL A 462 30.41 5.55 -36.56
CA VAL A 462 29.31 6.32 -36.00
C VAL A 462 28.00 5.62 -36.33
N GLN A 463 27.18 5.44 -35.32
CA GLN A 463 25.82 4.90 -35.46
C GLN A 463 24.87 5.89 -34.78
N ASN A 464 24.10 6.64 -35.57
CA ASN A 464 23.11 7.59 -35.11
C ASN A 464 21.73 7.12 -35.60
N GLN A 465 20.90 6.66 -34.68
CA GLN A 465 19.63 6.02 -35.01
C GLN A 465 18.47 6.61 -34.25
N TRP A 466 17.35 6.75 -34.92
CA TRP A 466 16.03 6.85 -34.32
C TRP A 466 15.30 5.53 -34.48
N ILE A 467 14.77 5.00 -33.38
CA ILE A 467 14.07 3.72 -33.33
C ILE A 467 12.68 3.97 -32.77
N ASP A 468 11.68 3.70 -33.60
CA ASP A 468 10.26 3.72 -33.23
C ASP A 468 9.78 2.29 -33.00
N ASN A 469 9.21 2.02 -31.81
CA ASN A 469 8.65 0.72 -31.47
C ASN A 469 7.16 0.88 -31.13
N LEU A 470 6.35 0.04 -31.76
CA LEU A 470 4.94 -0.08 -31.51
C LEU A 470 4.63 -1.49 -31.01
N ASN A 471 4.01 -1.60 -29.84
CA ASN A 471 3.54 -2.86 -29.30
C ASN A 471 2.04 -2.78 -29.03
N ARG A 472 1.27 -3.72 -29.56
CA ARG A 472 -0.17 -3.86 -29.35
C ARG A 472 -0.50 -5.29 -29.04
N ASN A 473 -1.03 -5.53 -27.83
CA ASN A 473 -1.46 -6.86 -27.41
C ASN A 473 -2.93 -6.79 -27.00
N HIS A 474 -3.74 -7.58 -27.67
CA HIS A 474 -5.17 -7.67 -27.41
C HIS A 474 -5.55 -9.11 -27.12
N GLU A 475 -6.24 -9.34 -26.04
CA GLU A 475 -6.77 -10.65 -25.67
C GLU A 475 -8.22 -10.51 -25.24
N TYR A 476 -9.08 -11.36 -25.83
CA TYR A 476 -10.47 -11.50 -25.42
C TYR A 476 -10.74 -12.98 -25.15
N ARG A 477 -11.39 -13.26 -24.03
CA ARG A 477 -11.79 -14.63 -23.69
C ARG A 477 -13.25 -14.63 -23.25
N VAL A 478 -14.00 -15.55 -23.82
CA VAL A 478 -15.37 -15.85 -23.43
C VAL A 478 -15.37 -17.25 -22.85
N GLN A 479 -15.87 -17.41 -21.65
CA GLN A 479 -15.99 -18.72 -20.99
C GLN A 479 -17.43 -18.92 -20.55
N LEU A 480 -18.02 -20.01 -20.97
CA LEU A 480 -19.33 -20.49 -20.53
C LEU A 480 -19.12 -21.72 -19.67
N THR A 481 -19.67 -21.71 -18.46
CA THR A 481 -19.62 -22.82 -17.52
C THR A 481 -21.05 -23.23 -17.20
N TYR A 482 -21.34 -24.52 -17.35
CA TYR A 482 -22.60 -25.14 -16.92
C TYR A 482 -22.31 -26.22 -15.89
N MET A 483 -23.05 -26.18 -14.78
CA MET A 483 -22.96 -27.16 -13.70
C MET A 483 -24.28 -27.89 -13.54
N GLU A 484 -24.22 -29.22 -13.56
CA GLU A 484 -25.35 -30.14 -13.37
C GLU A 484 -25.14 -31.00 -12.13
N PRO A 485 -26.00 -30.96 -11.11
CA PRO A 485 -26.00 -31.90 -10.01
C PRO A 485 -26.50 -33.28 -10.49
N VAL A 486 -25.68 -34.32 -10.34
CA VAL A 486 -26.01 -35.69 -10.80
C VAL A 486 -26.50 -36.54 -9.61
N PHE A 487 -25.81 -36.42 -8.47
CA PHE A 487 -26.15 -37.10 -7.21
C PHE A 487 -25.91 -36.14 -6.04
N THR A 488 -26.19 -36.58 -4.83
CA THR A 488 -25.88 -35.82 -3.61
C THR A 488 -24.36 -35.58 -3.56
N ASN A 489 -23.95 -34.30 -3.55
CA ASN A 489 -22.54 -33.85 -3.55
C ASN A 489 -21.70 -34.23 -4.77
N HIS A 490 -22.35 -34.65 -5.88
CA HIS A 490 -21.65 -34.92 -7.14
C HIS A 490 -22.19 -34.00 -8.23
N PHE A 491 -21.27 -33.34 -8.93
CA PHE A 491 -21.57 -32.37 -9.98
C PHE A 491 -20.78 -32.68 -11.23
N ILE A 492 -21.40 -32.46 -12.39
CA ILE A 492 -20.72 -32.42 -13.67
C ILE A 492 -20.57 -30.96 -14.05
N GLU A 493 -19.33 -30.54 -14.32
CA GLU A 493 -19.01 -29.22 -14.84
C GLU A 493 -18.61 -29.31 -16.30
N ILE A 494 -19.29 -28.53 -17.14
CA ILE A 494 -18.97 -28.39 -18.56
C ILE A 494 -18.49 -26.98 -18.79
N ASN A 495 -17.24 -26.85 -19.25
CA ASN A 495 -16.62 -25.58 -19.56
C ASN A 495 -16.35 -25.48 -21.06
N TYR A 496 -16.86 -24.42 -21.68
CA TYR A 496 -16.48 -24.00 -23.01
C TYR A 496 -15.75 -22.67 -22.95
N SER A 497 -14.58 -22.58 -23.58
CA SER A 497 -13.79 -21.35 -23.59
C SER A 497 -13.32 -21.06 -25.00
N TYR A 498 -13.62 -19.84 -25.46
CA TYR A 498 -13.05 -19.26 -26.66
C TYR A 498 -12.11 -18.13 -26.30
N GLN A 499 -10.89 -18.16 -26.84
CA GLN A 499 -9.89 -17.13 -26.63
C GLN A 499 -9.35 -16.64 -27.97
N HIS A 500 -9.32 -15.34 -28.13
CA HIS A 500 -8.65 -14.68 -29.23
C HIS A 500 -7.52 -13.82 -28.67
N ARG A 501 -6.31 -14.00 -29.19
CA ARG A 501 -5.14 -13.19 -28.88
C ARG A 501 -4.51 -12.67 -30.14
N SER A 502 -4.25 -11.38 -30.18
CA SER A 502 -3.49 -10.69 -31.22
C SER A 502 -2.32 -9.97 -30.58
N SER A 503 -1.14 -10.17 -31.12
CA SER A 503 0.07 -9.47 -30.69
C SER A 503 0.77 -8.91 -31.93
N LEU A 504 0.92 -7.60 -31.94
CA LEU A 504 1.66 -6.87 -32.97
C LEU A 504 2.84 -6.17 -32.30
N SER A 505 4.03 -6.43 -32.82
CA SER A 505 5.23 -5.72 -32.41
C SER A 505 5.95 -5.26 -33.67
N GLU A 506 5.99 -3.97 -33.87
CA GLU A 506 6.65 -3.34 -35.00
C GLU A 506 7.81 -2.50 -34.49
N LYS A 507 8.93 -2.61 -35.17
CA LYS A 507 10.12 -1.83 -34.88
C LYS A 507 10.66 -1.26 -36.17
N TYR A 508 10.69 0.06 -36.25
CA TYR A 508 11.27 0.80 -37.33
C TYR A 508 12.56 1.43 -36.86
N ALA A 509 13.65 1.26 -37.63
CA ALA A 509 14.93 1.88 -37.37
C ALA A 509 15.25 2.84 -38.54
N TYR A 510 15.65 4.02 -38.18
CA TYR A 510 16.02 5.09 -39.11
C TYR A 510 17.45 5.50 -38.77
N ASP A 511 18.32 5.50 -39.78
CA ASP A 511 19.68 6.00 -39.67
C ASP A 511 19.74 7.50 -40.04
N TRP A 512 20.59 8.22 -39.37
CA TRP A 512 20.84 9.60 -39.69
C TRP A 512 21.56 9.74 -41.05
N ASN A 513 21.02 10.56 -41.93
CA ASN A 513 21.62 10.86 -43.23
C ASN A 513 22.17 12.28 -43.19
N ASP A 514 23.49 12.40 -43.20
CA ASP A 514 24.20 13.70 -43.17
C ASP A 514 23.92 14.59 -44.40
N LEU A 515 23.55 13.99 -45.54
CA LEU A 515 23.26 14.73 -46.78
C LEU A 515 21.86 15.37 -46.74
N GLU A 516 20.91 14.73 -46.08
CA GLU A 516 19.51 15.17 -46.00
C GLU A 516 19.19 15.88 -44.69
N ASP A 517 20.14 15.91 -43.75
CA ASP A 517 19.96 16.41 -42.39
C ASP A 517 18.71 15.86 -41.72
N SER A 518 18.46 14.56 -41.93
CA SER A 518 17.25 13.86 -41.47
C SER A 518 17.47 12.39 -41.23
N TYR A 519 16.57 11.77 -40.48
CA TYR A 519 16.54 10.33 -40.31
C TYR A 519 15.81 9.66 -41.49
N SER A 520 16.47 8.71 -42.16
CA SER A 520 15.91 7.91 -43.23
C SER A 520 15.75 6.45 -42.80
N GLN A 521 14.69 5.79 -43.28
CA GLN A 521 14.45 4.39 -42.93
C GLN A 521 15.59 3.52 -43.47
N TYR A 522 16.07 2.61 -42.64
CA TYR A 522 17.07 1.63 -43.08
C TYR A 522 16.46 0.73 -44.18
N PRO A 523 17.11 0.58 -45.34
CA PRO A 523 16.58 -0.19 -46.47
C PRO A 523 16.40 -1.67 -46.17
#